data_3508b7bf755129a31eab9747cc521894
#
_entry.id   3508b7bf755129a31eab9747cc521894
#
_cell.length_a   1.000
_cell.length_b   1.000
_cell.length_c   1.000
_cell.angle_alpha   90.00
_cell.angle_beta   90.00
_cell.angle_gamma   90.00
#
_symmetry.space_group_name_H-M   'P 1'
#
loop_
_entity.id
_entity.type
_entity.pdbx_description
1 polymer ?
#
loop_
_entity_poly.entity_id
_entity_poly.type
_entity_poly.pdbx_seq_one_letter_code
_entity_poly.pdbx_strand_id
1 'polypeptide(L)'
;MYSQLSADDMKKAGDYSLSPIVVISKSTSDGSSTAKKIDITSLVMELQLYEDLNEKVMSGQLVITDSTGLPNNFPLTGNELLQFKFGTPGCTRHYDFEKHPMVIYKIGERQVYNPRSQVYILYFCSQEAFTNQTSKVRRSLTGDVSKMIGEVCNGELNIQKDVFIEPTRGQRKYVIPRWNPFHTLDFLCRNAQSKRFKNTGYKFFETADGFKCQSYESMLAVAPDTARPSMAKFINQVANTRDAKGDRDILKEMQTISKYKIIENFNTMKLLATGALASRVNKTDLFNKRFENIDFKYSDNYKELHHTEHDGSGAREETKMAAPVYPFRDGRQLDDMAEGTFLMSSNTKKLHNDFDTVPSEDKLLVRNSQEVMFDSFKMRLNLPGFTGLSVGDICSVEIPLYEQVNKGDLDMDPYLSGRYLVSKITHKINP
;
A
#
# COMPACT_ATOMS: atom_id res chain seq x y z
N MET A 1 -18.27 6.31 4.69
CA MET A 1 -18.27 6.29 3.22
C MET A 1 -19.08 5.12 2.65
N TYR A 2 -19.04 3.95 3.30
CA TYR A 2 -19.83 2.78 2.88
C TYR A 2 -21.32 2.91 3.17
N SER A 3 -21.71 3.76 4.11
CA SER A 3 -23.13 4.04 4.45
C SER A 3 -23.87 4.91 3.44
N GLN A 4 -23.17 5.43 2.41
CA GLN A 4 -23.77 6.29 1.38
C GLN A 4 -24.01 5.57 0.04
N LEU A 5 -23.67 4.27 -0.04
CA LEU A 5 -24.06 3.45 -1.18
C LEU A 5 -25.56 3.18 -1.07
N SER A 6 -26.37 3.81 -1.92
CA SER A 6 -27.75 3.43 -2.04
C SER A 6 -27.87 2.22 -2.96
N ALA A 7 -28.76 1.28 -2.63
CA ALA A 7 -29.06 0.15 -3.50
C ALA A 7 -29.59 0.61 -4.89
N ASP A 8 -30.11 1.81 -4.98
CA ASP A 8 -30.65 2.40 -6.21
C ASP A 8 -29.56 2.78 -7.22
N ASP A 9 -28.30 2.95 -6.77
CA ASP A 9 -27.20 3.35 -7.65
C ASP A 9 -26.52 2.16 -8.34
N MET A 10 -26.73 0.93 -7.83
CA MET A 10 -26.14 -0.29 -8.36
C MET A 10 -27.20 -1.31 -8.76
N LYS A 11 -27.01 -1.97 -9.90
CA LYS A 11 -27.90 -3.06 -10.37
C LYS A 11 -27.42 -4.43 -9.95
N LYS A 12 -26.13 -4.62 -9.79
CA LYS A 12 -25.49 -5.88 -9.35
C LYS A 12 -24.16 -5.59 -8.65
N ALA A 13 -23.70 -6.51 -7.84
CA ALA A 13 -22.39 -6.44 -7.21
C ALA A 13 -21.29 -6.43 -8.28
N GLY A 14 -20.32 -5.51 -8.11
CA GLY A 14 -19.23 -5.33 -9.06
C GLY A 14 -19.56 -4.44 -10.26
N ASP A 15 -20.72 -3.78 -10.28
CA ASP A 15 -21.01 -2.76 -11.28
C ASP A 15 -19.96 -1.64 -11.21
N TYR A 16 -19.57 -1.16 -12.37
CA TYR A 16 -18.60 -0.07 -12.51
C TYR A 16 -19.02 0.90 -13.61
N SER A 17 -18.58 2.13 -13.50
CA SER A 17 -18.57 3.11 -14.57
C SER A 17 -17.16 3.22 -15.14
N LEU A 18 -17.01 3.21 -16.45
CA LEU A 18 -15.74 3.36 -17.14
C LEU A 18 -15.91 4.39 -18.25
N SER A 19 -15.04 5.43 -18.25
CA SER A 19 -14.96 6.36 -19.37
C SER A 19 -14.18 5.71 -20.54
N PRO A 20 -14.26 6.28 -21.76
CA PRO A 20 -13.44 5.82 -22.87
C PRO A 20 -11.95 5.76 -22.50
N ILE A 21 -11.28 4.70 -22.92
CA ILE A 21 -9.84 4.52 -22.75
C ILE A 21 -9.15 5.17 -23.94
N VAL A 22 -8.50 6.32 -23.71
CA VAL A 22 -7.93 7.15 -24.76
C VAL A 22 -6.42 7.17 -24.65
N VAL A 23 -5.74 6.85 -25.75
CA VAL A 23 -4.30 7.02 -25.90
C VAL A 23 -4.01 8.34 -26.63
N ILE A 24 -3.08 9.12 -26.08
CA ILE A 24 -2.68 10.41 -26.61
C ILE A 24 -1.20 10.35 -26.98
N SER A 25 -0.87 10.51 -28.23
CA SER A 25 0.49 10.67 -28.73
C SER A 25 0.78 12.13 -29.07
N LYS A 26 1.93 12.61 -28.64
CA LYS A 26 2.47 13.93 -29.01
C LYS A 26 3.52 13.81 -30.11
N SER A 27 3.45 12.77 -30.96
CA SER A 27 4.41 12.60 -32.04
C SER A 27 4.38 13.77 -33.01
N THR A 28 5.54 14.40 -33.21
CA THR A 28 5.74 15.57 -34.09
C THR A 28 6.25 15.15 -35.47
N SER A 29 5.94 13.94 -35.96
CA SER A 29 6.47 13.46 -37.25
C SER A 29 6.15 14.35 -38.46
N ASP A 30 5.14 15.23 -38.34
CA ASP A 30 4.72 16.08 -39.46
C ASP A 30 4.83 17.59 -39.15
N GLY A 31 5.63 18.00 -38.12
CA GLY A 31 5.73 19.42 -37.76
C GLY A 31 4.47 20.03 -37.14
N SER A 32 3.40 19.24 -36.99
CA SER A 32 2.16 19.64 -36.35
C SER A 32 2.22 19.32 -34.87
N SER A 33 2.10 20.34 -34.01
CA SER A 33 2.05 20.20 -32.55
C SER A 33 0.71 19.62 -32.02
N THR A 34 -0.13 19.11 -32.91
CA THR A 34 -1.47 18.61 -32.53
C THR A 34 -1.37 17.19 -32.00
N ALA A 35 -1.70 17.00 -30.72
CA ALA A 35 -1.75 15.69 -30.11
C ALA A 35 -2.80 14.81 -30.79
N LYS A 36 -2.41 13.64 -31.31
CA LYS A 36 -3.36 12.65 -31.84
C LYS A 36 -3.96 11.87 -30.67
N LYS A 37 -5.30 11.75 -30.66
CA LYS A 37 -6.04 10.98 -29.66
C LYS A 37 -6.73 9.81 -30.35
N ILE A 38 -6.65 8.65 -29.76
CA ILE A 38 -7.34 7.44 -30.23
C ILE A 38 -8.06 6.79 -29.04
N ASP A 39 -9.33 6.51 -29.24
CA ASP A 39 -10.12 5.68 -28.33
C ASP A 39 -9.83 4.20 -28.65
N ILE A 40 -9.32 3.48 -27.67
CA ILE A 40 -8.98 2.05 -27.77
C ILE A 40 -9.91 1.16 -26.96
N THR A 41 -10.97 1.69 -26.39
CA THR A 41 -11.89 0.96 -25.48
C THR A 41 -12.34 -0.36 -26.07
N SER A 42 -12.75 -0.37 -27.35
CA SER A 42 -13.20 -1.60 -28.05
C SER A 42 -12.12 -2.63 -28.33
N LEU A 43 -10.83 -2.28 -28.19
CA LEU A 43 -9.70 -3.18 -28.38
C LEU A 43 -9.20 -3.79 -27.06
N VAL A 44 -9.60 -3.21 -25.92
CA VAL A 44 -9.17 -3.65 -24.60
C VAL A 44 -9.98 -4.85 -24.15
N MET A 45 -9.31 -5.97 -23.89
CA MET A 45 -9.91 -7.17 -23.29
C MET A 45 -9.94 -7.09 -21.75
N GLU A 46 -8.85 -6.60 -21.16
CA GLU A 46 -8.71 -6.51 -19.72
C GLU A 46 -7.85 -5.30 -19.36
N LEU A 47 -8.31 -4.52 -18.40
CA LEU A 47 -7.54 -3.48 -17.75
C LEU A 47 -7.22 -3.94 -16.33
N GLN A 48 -5.95 -3.91 -15.95
CA GLN A 48 -5.52 -4.14 -14.58
C GLN A 48 -4.80 -2.91 -14.05
N LEU A 49 -5.20 -2.44 -12.87
CA LEU A 49 -4.55 -1.37 -12.13
C LEU A 49 -4.06 -1.90 -10.79
N TYR A 50 -2.84 -1.55 -10.43
CA TYR A 50 -2.15 -1.99 -9.21
C TYR A 50 -1.89 -0.82 -8.29
N GLU A 51 -2.38 -0.92 -7.05
CA GLU A 51 -1.93 -0.14 -5.90
C GLU A 51 -1.14 -1.04 -4.96
N ASP A 52 -0.01 -0.59 -4.46
CA ASP A 52 0.82 -1.38 -3.53
C ASP A 52 1.47 -0.44 -2.49
N LEU A 53 1.37 -0.79 -1.21
CA LEU A 53 1.97 -0.05 -0.10
C LEU A 53 3.51 0.05 -0.19
N ASN A 54 4.14 -0.90 -0.86
CA ASN A 54 5.59 -0.96 -1.02
C ASN A 54 6.09 -0.31 -2.32
N GLU A 55 5.18 -0.01 -3.26
CA GLU A 55 5.49 0.71 -4.48
C GLU A 55 5.22 2.21 -4.31
N LYS A 56 5.99 3.03 -5.03
CA LYS A 56 5.89 4.48 -4.90
C LYS A 56 4.79 5.08 -5.76
N VAL A 57 4.47 4.42 -6.86
CA VAL A 57 3.51 4.87 -7.86
C VAL A 57 2.58 3.75 -8.26
N MET A 58 1.39 4.11 -8.69
CA MET A 58 0.47 3.18 -9.32
C MET A 58 1.00 2.75 -10.69
N SER A 59 0.74 1.50 -11.02
CA SER A 59 1.05 0.92 -12.33
C SER A 59 -0.08 0.04 -12.80
N GLY A 60 -0.03 -0.36 -14.06
CA GLY A 60 -1.06 -1.24 -14.60
C GLY A 60 -0.70 -1.81 -15.96
N GLN A 61 -1.63 -2.60 -16.48
CA GLN A 61 -1.52 -3.18 -17.80
C GLN A 61 -2.87 -3.23 -18.51
N LEU A 62 -2.81 -3.11 -19.83
CA LEU A 62 -3.94 -3.30 -20.74
C LEU A 62 -3.63 -4.48 -21.65
N VAL A 63 -4.50 -5.47 -21.63
CA VAL A 63 -4.47 -6.57 -22.61
C VAL A 63 -5.31 -6.13 -23.81
N ILE A 64 -4.69 -6.04 -24.97
CA ILE A 64 -5.31 -5.51 -26.19
C ILE A 64 -5.39 -6.61 -27.24
N THR A 65 -6.58 -6.74 -27.83
CA THR A 65 -6.79 -7.52 -29.07
C THR A 65 -6.96 -6.53 -30.21
N ASP A 66 -5.96 -6.46 -31.06
CA ASP A 66 -5.88 -5.48 -32.12
C ASP A 66 -6.11 -6.13 -33.49
N SER A 67 -7.19 -5.73 -34.16
CA SER A 67 -7.53 -6.05 -35.53
C SER A 67 -7.31 -4.87 -36.48
N THR A 68 -6.91 -3.72 -35.98
CA THR A 68 -6.78 -2.46 -36.70
C THR A 68 -5.33 -2.14 -37.11
N GLY A 69 -4.36 -2.85 -36.51
CA GLY A 69 -2.94 -2.55 -36.68
C GLY A 69 -2.53 -1.25 -35.98
N LEU A 70 -3.06 -1.03 -34.77
CA LEU A 70 -2.82 0.18 -34.00
C LEU A 70 -1.33 0.59 -33.94
N PRO A 71 -0.36 -0.27 -33.64
CA PRO A 71 1.05 0.13 -33.56
C PRO A 71 1.65 0.60 -34.89
N ASN A 72 1.02 0.25 -36.02
CA ASN A 72 1.48 0.67 -37.34
C ASN A 72 0.86 2.02 -37.75
N ASN A 73 -0.41 2.22 -37.40
CA ASN A 73 -1.17 3.42 -37.77
C ASN A 73 -0.99 4.56 -36.78
N PHE A 74 -0.68 4.21 -35.54
CA PHE A 74 -0.43 5.11 -34.45
C PHE A 74 0.84 4.66 -33.72
N PRO A 75 2.00 5.23 -34.06
CA PRO A 75 3.26 4.74 -33.53
C PRO A 75 3.30 4.89 -32.00
N LEU A 76 3.39 3.75 -31.32
CA LEU A 76 3.59 3.68 -29.88
C LEU A 76 5.09 3.64 -29.62
N THR A 77 5.61 4.71 -29.02
CA THR A 77 7.04 4.93 -28.79
C THR A 77 7.45 4.79 -27.33
N GLY A 78 6.45 4.64 -26.43
CA GLY A 78 6.68 4.43 -24.99
C GLY A 78 6.66 5.73 -24.17
N ASN A 79 6.00 6.77 -24.68
CA ASN A 79 5.78 8.05 -23.98
C ASN A 79 4.36 8.57 -24.17
N GLU A 80 3.47 7.74 -24.66
CA GLU A 80 2.08 8.09 -24.87
C GLU A 80 1.36 8.22 -23.54
N LEU A 81 0.42 9.17 -23.48
CA LEU A 81 -0.43 9.35 -22.32
C LEU A 81 -1.68 8.50 -22.45
N LEU A 82 -2.07 7.87 -21.36
CA LEU A 82 -3.26 7.05 -21.25
C LEU A 82 -4.26 7.74 -20.33
N GLN A 83 -5.44 8.02 -20.84
CA GLN A 83 -6.55 8.63 -20.10
C GLN A 83 -7.70 7.65 -19.97
N PHE A 84 -8.22 7.50 -18.79
CA PHE A 84 -9.45 6.79 -18.46
C PHE A 84 -9.89 7.16 -17.06
N LYS A 85 -11.15 6.88 -16.76
CA LYS A 85 -11.72 7.07 -15.43
C LYS A 85 -12.64 5.91 -15.12
N PHE A 86 -12.56 5.38 -13.90
CA PHE A 86 -13.48 4.37 -13.46
C PHE A 86 -13.83 4.50 -11.98
N GLY A 87 -14.97 3.95 -11.61
CA GLY A 87 -15.43 3.92 -10.23
C GLY A 87 -16.62 3.01 -10.05
N THR A 88 -16.88 2.63 -8.82
CA THR A 88 -18.12 1.95 -8.44
C THR A 88 -19.22 2.98 -8.25
N PRO A 89 -20.41 2.81 -8.87
CA PRO A 89 -21.53 3.71 -8.65
C PRO A 89 -21.86 3.87 -7.16
N GLY A 90 -22.17 5.09 -6.74
CA GLY A 90 -22.44 5.41 -5.34
C GLY A 90 -21.20 5.53 -4.43
N CYS A 91 -20.01 5.17 -4.87
CA CYS A 91 -18.76 5.44 -4.16
C CYS A 91 -18.27 6.85 -4.41
N THR A 92 -17.81 7.53 -3.37
CA THR A 92 -17.18 8.86 -3.51
C THR A 92 -15.78 8.77 -4.10
N ARG A 93 -15.05 7.67 -3.86
CA ARG A 93 -13.71 7.43 -4.38
C ARG A 93 -13.81 6.82 -5.78
N HIS A 94 -13.06 7.40 -6.71
CA HIS A 94 -12.94 6.92 -8.07
C HIS A 94 -11.53 7.21 -8.59
N TYR A 95 -11.09 6.47 -9.61
CA TYR A 95 -9.81 6.65 -10.26
C TYR A 95 -9.98 7.57 -11.47
N ASP A 96 -9.39 8.75 -11.41
CA ASP A 96 -9.51 9.78 -12.45
C ASP A 96 -8.16 10.07 -13.11
N PHE A 97 -7.87 9.32 -14.17
CA PHE A 97 -6.68 9.54 -14.98
C PHE A 97 -6.93 10.42 -16.21
N GLU A 98 -8.06 11.11 -16.27
CA GLU A 98 -8.29 12.19 -17.24
C GLU A 98 -7.56 13.46 -16.79
N LYS A 99 -7.55 13.74 -15.47
CA LYS A 99 -6.82 14.86 -14.88
C LYS A 99 -5.33 14.62 -14.79
N HIS A 100 -4.93 13.43 -14.40
CA HIS A 100 -3.55 13.01 -14.20
C HIS A 100 -3.25 11.76 -15.04
N PRO A 101 -3.03 11.91 -16.37
CA PRO A 101 -2.86 10.77 -17.26
C PRO A 101 -1.70 9.89 -16.87
N MET A 102 -1.86 8.59 -17.05
CA MET A 102 -0.79 7.62 -16.93
C MET A 102 0.11 7.65 -18.16
N VAL A 103 1.30 7.07 -18.09
CA VAL A 103 2.23 6.98 -19.22
C VAL A 103 2.41 5.53 -19.60
N ILE A 104 2.24 5.22 -20.88
CA ILE A 104 2.56 3.92 -21.47
C ILE A 104 4.08 3.89 -21.67
N TYR A 105 4.76 2.90 -21.07
CA TYR A 105 6.22 2.82 -21.13
C TYR A 105 6.75 1.56 -21.81
N LYS A 106 5.88 0.57 -22.06
CA LYS A 106 6.31 -0.71 -22.66
C LYS A 106 5.16 -1.39 -23.36
N ILE A 107 5.47 -2.01 -24.51
CA ILE A 107 4.64 -3.02 -25.16
C ILE A 107 5.31 -4.37 -24.93
N GLY A 108 4.54 -5.33 -24.43
CA GLY A 108 5.04 -6.69 -24.17
C GLY A 108 4.14 -7.77 -24.77
N GLU A 109 4.65 -8.97 -24.79
CA GLU A 109 3.93 -10.20 -25.15
C GLU A 109 3.14 -10.11 -26.45
N ARG A 110 3.72 -9.48 -27.48
CA ARG A 110 3.07 -9.31 -28.78
C ARG A 110 3.05 -10.64 -29.55
N GLN A 111 1.84 -11.15 -29.77
CA GLN A 111 1.57 -12.38 -30.48
C GLN A 111 0.63 -12.14 -31.65
N VAL A 112 0.96 -12.67 -32.81
CA VAL A 112 0.12 -12.63 -34.01
C VAL A 112 -0.64 -13.95 -34.10
N TYR A 113 -1.96 -13.91 -33.89
CA TYR A 113 -2.79 -15.11 -33.98
C TYR A 113 -3.14 -15.48 -35.44
N ASN A 114 -3.37 -14.46 -36.26
CA ASN A 114 -3.65 -14.60 -37.67
C ASN A 114 -3.24 -13.31 -38.40
N PRO A 115 -3.24 -13.26 -39.75
CA PRO A 115 -2.82 -12.06 -40.48
C PRO A 115 -3.61 -10.78 -40.17
N ARG A 116 -4.74 -10.90 -39.51
CA ARG A 116 -5.65 -9.76 -39.18
C ARG A 116 -5.84 -9.51 -37.68
N SER A 117 -5.20 -10.28 -36.82
CA SER A 117 -5.41 -10.16 -35.38
C SER A 117 -4.12 -10.43 -34.61
N GLN A 118 -3.79 -9.51 -33.71
CA GLN A 118 -2.66 -9.61 -32.80
C GLN A 118 -3.12 -9.29 -31.37
N VAL A 119 -2.45 -9.88 -30.39
CA VAL A 119 -2.65 -9.58 -28.97
C VAL A 119 -1.33 -9.09 -28.40
N TYR A 120 -1.40 -8.07 -27.58
CA TYR A 120 -0.24 -7.52 -26.86
C TYR A 120 -0.67 -6.84 -25.57
N ILE A 121 0.31 -6.60 -24.70
CA ILE A 121 0.10 -5.94 -23.43
C ILE A 121 0.76 -4.56 -23.45
N LEU A 122 0.00 -3.53 -23.11
CA LEU A 122 0.53 -2.20 -22.84
C LEU A 122 0.72 -2.04 -21.34
N TYR A 123 1.95 -1.79 -20.92
CA TYR A 123 2.28 -1.48 -19.54
C TYR A 123 2.31 0.02 -19.34
N PHE A 124 1.68 0.49 -18.27
CA PHE A 124 1.59 1.91 -17.94
C PHE A 124 1.86 2.18 -16.45
N CYS A 125 2.26 3.40 -16.13
CA CYS A 125 2.48 3.84 -14.76
C CYS A 125 2.22 5.34 -14.62
N SER A 126 2.20 5.83 -13.40
CA SER A 126 2.08 7.26 -13.11
C SER A 126 3.28 8.04 -13.63
N GLN A 127 3.06 9.29 -14.06
CA GLN A 127 4.10 10.15 -14.66
C GLN A 127 5.30 10.37 -13.74
N GLU A 128 5.09 10.33 -12.44
CA GLU A 128 6.11 10.52 -11.42
C GLU A 128 7.22 9.46 -11.48
N ALA A 129 6.93 8.27 -12.04
CA ALA A 129 7.96 7.26 -12.32
C ALA A 129 9.00 7.74 -13.33
N PHE A 130 8.56 8.43 -14.38
CA PHE A 130 9.43 9.03 -15.38
C PHE A 130 10.23 10.20 -14.80
N THR A 131 9.55 11.09 -14.08
CA THR A 131 10.21 12.21 -13.40
C THR A 131 11.29 11.72 -12.44
N ASN A 132 11.04 10.63 -11.70
CA ASN A 132 12.02 10.02 -10.82
C ASN A 132 13.29 9.57 -11.56
N GLN A 133 13.17 9.05 -12.78
CA GLN A 133 14.35 8.60 -13.54
C GLN A 133 15.15 9.78 -14.13
N THR A 134 14.46 10.85 -14.52
CA THR A 134 15.07 12.02 -15.18
C THR A 134 15.59 13.06 -14.19
N SER A 135 15.02 13.13 -13.00
CA SER A 135 15.39 14.11 -11.96
C SER A 135 16.38 13.53 -10.95
N LYS A 136 17.17 14.41 -10.34
CA LYS A 136 18.14 14.07 -9.28
C LYS A 136 18.09 15.09 -8.16
N VAL A 137 17.99 14.62 -6.94
CA VAL A 137 18.10 15.44 -5.73
C VAL A 137 19.60 15.65 -5.44
N ARG A 138 20.05 16.91 -5.50
CA ARG A 138 21.46 17.27 -5.28
C ARG A 138 21.50 18.55 -4.46
N ARG A 139 21.09 18.46 -3.22
CA ARG A 139 21.07 19.62 -2.32
C ARG A 139 21.02 19.22 -0.86
N SER A 140 21.21 20.18 0.00
CA SER A 140 20.97 20.05 1.42
C SER A 140 19.48 20.25 1.71
N LEU A 141 18.91 19.34 2.47
CA LEU A 141 17.56 19.42 3.02
C LEU A 141 17.64 19.72 4.51
N THR A 142 16.84 20.65 4.99
CA THR A 142 16.90 21.13 6.38
C THR A 142 15.49 21.31 6.94
N GLY A 143 15.25 20.87 8.17
CA GLY A 143 13.99 21.01 8.86
C GLY A 143 13.44 19.69 9.39
N ASP A 144 12.14 19.62 9.56
CA ASP A 144 11.43 18.35 9.85
C ASP A 144 11.46 17.45 8.62
N VAL A 145 11.52 16.16 8.83
CA VAL A 145 11.56 15.20 7.70
C VAL A 145 10.30 15.31 6.82
N SER A 146 9.13 15.54 7.41
CA SER A 146 7.89 15.78 6.65
C SER A 146 7.99 16.98 5.71
N LYS A 147 8.64 18.06 6.14
CA LYS A 147 8.92 19.24 5.28
C LYS A 147 9.86 18.87 4.14
N MET A 148 10.94 18.13 4.44
CA MET A 148 11.91 17.70 3.42
C MET A 148 11.24 16.80 2.36
N ILE A 149 10.35 15.89 2.77
CA ILE A 149 9.56 15.04 1.86
C ILE A 149 8.70 15.92 0.95
N GLY A 150 7.99 16.92 1.50
CA GLY A 150 7.20 17.87 0.72
C GLY A 150 8.03 18.67 -0.28
N GLU A 151 9.24 19.10 0.11
CA GLU A 151 10.17 19.79 -0.78
C GLU A 151 10.61 18.92 -1.97
N VAL A 152 10.86 17.63 -1.75
CA VAL A 152 11.22 16.68 -2.83
C VAL A 152 10.03 16.40 -3.74
N CYS A 153 8.84 16.24 -3.16
CA CYS A 153 7.61 16.01 -3.93
C CYS A 153 7.27 17.17 -4.85
N ASN A 154 7.36 18.41 -4.33
CA ASN A 154 7.01 19.60 -5.09
C ASN A 154 8.14 20.06 -6.03
N GLY A 155 9.41 19.92 -5.61
CA GLY A 155 10.55 20.39 -6.38
C GLY A 155 10.99 19.42 -7.47
N GLU A 156 11.51 18.28 -7.06
CA GLU A 156 12.15 17.33 -7.99
C GLU A 156 11.14 16.40 -8.70
N LEU A 157 10.09 15.97 -8.00
CA LEU A 157 9.05 15.14 -8.62
C LEU A 157 7.97 15.97 -9.32
N ASN A 158 7.79 17.23 -8.92
CA ASN A 158 6.75 18.12 -9.45
C ASN A 158 5.35 17.47 -9.44
N ILE A 159 4.99 16.86 -8.31
CA ILE A 159 3.72 16.16 -8.15
C ILE A 159 2.57 17.17 -8.24
N GLN A 160 1.62 16.91 -9.14
CA GLN A 160 0.43 17.72 -9.32
C GLN A 160 -0.80 17.17 -8.59
N LYS A 161 -0.70 15.94 -8.07
CA LYS A 161 -1.72 15.27 -7.27
C LYS A 161 -1.65 15.74 -5.83
N ASP A 162 -2.70 15.53 -5.07
CA ASP A 162 -2.69 15.79 -3.63
C ASP A 162 -1.62 14.94 -2.93
N VAL A 163 -0.93 15.53 -1.96
CA VAL A 163 0.11 14.85 -1.18
C VAL A 163 -0.20 15.01 0.30
N PHE A 164 -0.55 13.91 0.94
CA PHE A 164 -0.72 13.87 2.39
C PHE A 164 0.58 13.40 3.05
N ILE A 165 1.14 14.18 3.96
CA ILE A 165 2.35 13.85 4.71
C ILE A 165 2.06 13.94 6.21
N GLU A 166 2.19 12.82 6.90
CA GLU A 166 2.07 12.78 8.35
C GLU A 166 3.20 13.60 9.01
N PRO A 167 2.89 14.51 9.95
CA PRO A 167 3.89 15.34 10.60
C PRO A 167 4.95 14.53 11.35
N THR A 168 6.22 14.89 11.14
CA THR A 168 7.36 14.29 11.81
C THR A 168 7.91 15.19 12.91
N ARG A 169 8.70 14.62 13.83
CA ARG A 169 9.39 15.35 14.90
C ARG A 169 10.89 15.43 14.65
N GLY A 170 11.49 16.46 15.19
CA GLY A 170 12.94 16.66 15.20
C GLY A 170 13.46 17.42 13.98
N GLN A 171 14.29 18.44 14.26
CA GLN A 171 14.95 19.24 13.22
C GLN A 171 16.23 18.55 12.76
N ARG A 172 16.36 18.34 11.47
CA ARG A 172 17.49 17.60 10.89
C ARG A 172 18.05 18.31 9.67
N LYS A 173 19.28 17.94 9.31
CA LYS A 173 19.93 18.41 8.10
C LYS A 173 20.60 17.22 7.40
N TYR A 174 20.22 17.02 6.16
CA TYR A 174 20.78 15.98 5.30
C TYR A 174 21.36 16.59 4.04
N VAL A 175 22.49 16.07 3.58
CA VAL A 175 23.05 16.39 2.27
C VAL A 175 22.79 15.19 1.36
N ILE A 176 22.03 15.41 0.30
CA ILE A 176 21.66 14.35 -0.63
C ILE A 176 22.64 14.31 -1.80
N PRO A 177 23.36 13.19 -1.99
CA PRO A 177 24.43 13.11 -2.99
C PRO A 177 23.91 12.62 -4.35
N ARG A 178 23.13 13.43 -5.06
CA ARG A 178 22.62 13.14 -6.42
C ARG A 178 21.83 11.83 -6.54
N TRP A 179 20.94 11.58 -5.61
CA TRP A 179 20.02 10.42 -5.66
C TRP A 179 18.78 10.69 -6.49
N ASN A 180 18.14 9.62 -6.95
CA ASN A 180 16.79 9.72 -7.51
C ASN A 180 15.81 10.16 -6.41
N PRO A 181 14.75 10.91 -6.76
CA PRO A 181 13.77 11.36 -5.79
C PRO A 181 13.15 10.24 -4.95
N PHE A 182 12.75 9.12 -5.54
CA PHE A 182 12.18 7.99 -4.78
C PHE A 182 13.18 7.37 -3.80
N HIS A 183 14.45 7.26 -4.19
CA HIS A 183 15.50 6.80 -3.27
C HIS A 183 15.69 7.78 -2.11
N THR A 184 15.62 9.09 -2.39
CA THR A 184 15.67 10.13 -1.36
C THR A 184 14.46 10.03 -0.43
N LEU A 185 13.25 9.82 -0.96
CA LEU A 185 12.05 9.62 -0.14
C LEU A 185 12.16 8.38 0.74
N ASP A 186 12.69 7.26 0.22
CA ASP A 186 12.94 6.07 1.03
C ASP A 186 13.92 6.34 2.18
N PHE A 187 14.99 7.06 1.90
CA PHE A 187 15.94 7.46 2.94
C PHE A 187 15.26 8.35 3.99
N LEU A 188 14.48 9.32 3.57
CA LEU A 188 13.75 10.21 4.48
C LEU A 188 12.71 9.45 5.30
N CYS A 189 11.93 8.57 4.69
CA CYS A 189 10.95 7.72 5.38
C CYS A 189 11.59 6.82 6.43
N ARG A 190 12.76 6.22 6.12
CA ARG A 190 13.51 5.41 7.09
C ARG A 190 14.01 6.22 8.29
N ASN A 191 14.23 7.52 8.11
CA ASN A 191 14.70 8.42 9.16
C ASN A 191 13.57 9.26 9.79
N ALA A 192 12.35 9.09 9.32
CA ALA A 192 11.18 9.78 9.86
C ALA A 192 10.76 9.21 11.21
N GLN A 193 10.29 10.08 12.10
CA GLN A 193 9.69 9.71 13.36
C GLN A 193 8.39 10.49 13.53
N SER A 194 7.30 9.79 13.81
CA SER A 194 5.99 10.40 13.98
C SER A 194 5.98 11.38 15.16
N LYS A 195 5.39 12.55 14.91
CA LYS A 195 5.17 13.52 15.97
C LYS A 195 4.12 13.04 16.97
N ARG A 196 3.11 12.30 16.48
CA ARG A 196 1.98 11.80 17.27
C ARG A 196 2.35 10.53 18.04
N PHE A 197 2.83 9.51 17.31
CA PHE A 197 3.04 8.15 17.86
C PHE A 197 4.46 7.93 18.39
N LYS A 198 5.41 8.82 18.07
CA LYS A 198 6.83 8.72 18.42
C LYS A 198 7.54 7.51 17.83
N ASN A 199 6.86 6.71 17.02
CA ASN A 199 7.40 5.54 16.30
C ASN A 199 7.90 5.92 14.90
N THR A 200 8.55 4.98 14.25
CA THR A 200 9.09 5.06 12.89
C THR A 200 8.31 4.09 11.99
N GLY A 201 8.71 3.92 10.73
CA GLY A 201 8.03 2.99 9.83
C GLY A 201 7.12 3.71 8.86
N TYR A 202 7.61 4.83 8.32
CA TYR A 202 6.90 5.59 7.28
C TYR A 202 6.96 4.86 5.94
N LYS A 203 5.85 4.88 5.22
CA LYS A 203 5.73 4.45 3.83
C LYS A 203 5.26 5.62 2.97
N PHE A 204 5.82 5.70 1.76
CA PHE A 204 5.39 6.65 0.74
C PHE A 204 4.82 5.86 -0.44
N PHE A 205 3.57 6.10 -0.78
CA PHE A 205 2.84 5.35 -1.78
C PHE A 205 1.73 6.20 -2.43
N GLU A 206 1.29 5.78 -3.60
CA GLU A 206 0.22 6.43 -4.35
C GLU A 206 -1.10 5.67 -4.21
N THR A 207 -2.20 6.41 -4.12
CA THR A 207 -3.57 5.91 -4.05
C THR A 207 -4.47 6.69 -5.02
N ALA A 208 -5.73 6.26 -5.17
CA ALA A 208 -6.73 7.02 -5.93
C ALA A 208 -6.89 8.48 -5.46
N ASP A 209 -6.66 8.75 -4.17
CA ASP A 209 -6.79 10.09 -3.56
C ASP A 209 -5.51 10.94 -3.71
N GLY A 210 -4.44 10.37 -4.29
CA GLY A 210 -3.12 11.01 -4.42
C GLY A 210 -2.03 10.29 -3.64
N PHE A 211 -0.93 10.99 -3.36
CA PHE A 211 0.21 10.43 -2.63
C PHE A 211 0.03 10.53 -1.13
N LYS A 212 0.44 9.49 -0.43
CA LYS A 212 0.42 9.43 1.04
C LYS A 212 1.80 9.08 1.59
N CYS A 213 2.20 9.81 2.63
CA CYS A 213 3.38 9.48 3.43
C CYS A 213 2.93 9.32 4.88
N GLN A 214 2.82 8.09 5.34
CA GLN A 214 2.25 7.76 6.65
C GLN A 214 3.06 6.68 7.35
N SER A 215 3.05 6.71 8.69
CA SER A 215 3.58 5.62 9.50
C SER A 215 2.56 4.47 9.60
N TYR A 216 3.05 3.27 9.85
CA TYR A 216 2.18 2.12 10.15
C TYR A 216 1.23 2.42 11.31
N GLU A 217 1.72 3.06 12.34
CA GLU A 217 0.92 3.47 13.49
C GLU A 217 -0.24 4.40 13.09
N SER A 218 0.00 5.33 12.17
CA SER A 218 -1.05 6.22 11.65
C SER A 218 -2.10 5.49 10.83
N MET A 219 -1.71 4.47 10.07
CA MET A 219 -2.65 3.64 9.30
C MET A 219 -3.51 2.78 10.22
N LEU A 220 -2.92 2.26 11.31
CA LEU A 220 -3.60 1.38 12.27
C LEU A 220 -4.45 2.15 13.30
N ALA A 221 -4.01 3.36 13.67
CA ALA A 221 -4.69 4.15 14.67
C ALA A 221 -6.06 4.63 14.17
N VAL A 222 -7.10 4.28 14.88
CA VAL A 222 -8.41 4.90 14.70
C VAL A 222 -8.36 6.27 15.35
N ALA A 223 -8.62 7.33 14.57
CA ALA A 223 -8.72 8.67 15.13
C ALA A 223 -10.04 8.77 15.93
N PRO A 224 -9.98 9.15 17.23
CA PRO A 224 -11.19 9.21 18.05
C PRO A 224 -12.22 10.23 17.55
N ASP A 225 -11.80 11.28 16.85
CA ASP A 225 -12.64 12.43 16.48
C ASP A 225 -13.02 12.50 15.00
N THR A 226 -12.44 11.69 14.16
CA THR A 226 -12.90 11.57 12.77
C THR A 226 -13.75 10.32 12.70
N ALA A 227 -15.04 10.51 12.46
CA ALA A 227 -15.90 9.44 12.02
C ALA A 227 -15.24 8.78 10.80
N ARG A 228 -14.37 7.78 11.04
CA ARG A 228 -13.96 6.93 9.92
C ARG A 228 -15.23 6.39 9.31
N PRO A 229 -15.34 6.46 8.01
CA PRO A 229 -16.39 5.73 7.34
C PRO A 229 -16.35 4.30 7.87
N SER A 230 -17.51 3.73 8.09
CA SER A 230 -17.63 2.37 8.58
C SER A 230 -16.63 1.47 7.86
N MET A 231 -15.79 0.80 8.64
CA MET A 231 -14.72 -0.04 8.12
C MET A 231 -15.33 -1.05 7.14
N ALA A 232 -14.72 -1.23 5.97
CA ALA A 232 -15.21 -2.22 5.01
C ALA A 232 -15.21 -3.59 5.67
N LYS A 233 -16.37 -4.23 5.65
CA LYS A 233 -16.57 -5.57 6.19
C LYS A 233 -16.75 -6.53 5.04
N PHE A 234 -15.99 -7.61 5.02
CA PHE A 234 -16.06 -8.66 4.01
C PHE A 234 -16.30 -9.99 4.68
N ILE A 235 -17.25 -10.75 4.15
CA ILE A 235 -17.71 -12.00 4.75
C ILE A 235 -17.58 -13.12 3.72
N ASN A 236 -16.97 -14.22 4.09
CA ASN A 236 -16.96 -15.42 3.28
C ASN A 236 -18.24 -16.22 3.57
N GLN A 237 -19.30 -15.93 2.84
CA GLN A 237 -20.58 -16.63 2.97
C GLN A 237 -20.83 -17.61 1.82
N VAL A 238 -21.16 -18.85 2.18
CA VAL A 238 -21.53 -19.89 1.23
C VAL A 238 -23.01 -19.81 0.84
N ALA A 239 -23.86 -19.07 1.56
CA ALA A 239 -25.30 -19.06 1.36
C ALA A 239 -25.97 -17.71 1.65
N ASN A 240 -26.91 -17.40 0.76
CA ASN A 240 -28.02 -16.47 0.89
C ASN A 240 -27.69 -14.98 1.01
N THR A 241 -27.34 -14.40 -0.14
CA THR A 241 -27.26 -12.93 -0.32
C THR A 241 -28.65 -12.29 -0.52
N ARG A 242 -29.71 -12.96 -0.07
CA ARG A 242 -31.09 -12.45 -0.18
C ARG A 242 -31.47 -11.74 1.11
N ASP A 243 -32.29 -10.71 0.96
CA ASP A 243 -32.90 -10.00 2.10
C ASP A 243 -34.00 -10.83 2.75
N ALA A 244 -34.61 -10.32 3.82
CA ALA A 244 -35.73 -10.95 4.51
C ALA A 244 -36.98 -11.14 3.62
N LYS A 245 -37.08 -10.43 2.48
CA LYS A 245 -38.18 -10.56 1.52
C LYS A 245 -37.85 -11.51 0.38
N GLY A 246 -36.63 -12.06 0.33
CA GLY A 246 -36.17 -12.94 -0.73
C GLY A 246 -35.57 -12.26 -1.94
N ASP A 247 -35.48 -10.92 -1.93
CA ASP A 247 -34.83 -10.12 -2.98
C ASP A 247 -33.32 -10.12 -2.83
N ARG A 248 -32.59 -9.83 -3.93
CA ARG A 248 -31.13 -9.72 -3.91
C ARG A 248 -30.69 -8.52 -3.08
N ASP A 249 -29.81 -8.78 -2.11
CA ASP A 249 -29.16 -7.73 -1.33
C ASP A 249 -27.79 -7.41 -1.95
N ILE A 250 -27.76 -6.37 -2.81
CA ILE A 250 -26.54 -5.97 -3.53
C ILE A 250 -25.42 -5.58 -2.57
N LEU A 251 -25.74 -4.96 -1.44
CA LEU A 251 -24.72 -4.59 -0.45
C LEU A 251 -24.07 -5.81 0.19
N LYS A 252 -24.84 -6.83 0.52
CA LYS A 252 -24.28 -8.10 1.01
C LYS A 252 -23.47 -8.82 -0.06
N GLU A 253 -23.94 -8.79 -1.32
CA GLU A 253 -23.17 -9.35 -2.43
C GLU A 253 -21.82 -8.63 -2.59
N MET A 254 -21.77 -7.31 -2.47
CA MET A 254 -20.53 -6.51 -2.52
C MET A 254 -19.56 -6.86 -1.38
N GLN A 255 -20.08 -7.24 -0.23
CA GLN A 255 -19.29 -7.64 0.94
C GLN A 255 -18.89 -9.12 0.89
N THR A 256 -19.37 -9.89 -0.08
CA THR A 256 -19.10 -11.33 -0.14
C THR A 256 -17.74 -11.62 -0.75
N ILE A 257 -16.94 -12.41 -0.01
CA ILE A 257 -15.67 -12.92 -0.49
C ILE A 257 -15.95 -14.12 -1.41
N SER A 258 -15.67 -13.96 -2.70
CA SER A 258 -15.87 -15.03 -3.68
C SER A 258 -14.81 -16.13 -3.58
N LYS A 259 -13.60 -15.77 -3.21
CA LYS A 259 -12.46 -16.68 -3.01
C LYS A 259 -11.42 -16.03 -2.11
N TYR A 260 -10.83 -16.80 -1.22
CA TYR A 260 -9.65 -16.37 -0.49
C TYR A 260 -8.50 -17.38 -0.64
N LYS A 261 -7.29 -16.91 -0.45
CA LYS A 261 -6.08 -17.74 -0.43
C LYS A 261 -5.12 -17.17 0.62
N ILE A 262 -4.73 -18.02 1.55
CA ILE A 262 -3.65 -17.69 2.49
C ILE A 262 -2.32 -17.79 1.72
N ILE A 263 -1.57 -16.71 1.68
CA ILE A 263 -0.27 -16.63 0.99
C ILE A 263 0.86 -16.95 1.96
N GLU A 264 0.78 -16.35 3.13
CA GLU A 264 1.70 -16.57 4.26
C GLU A 264 0.86 -16.74 5.50
N ASN A 265 1.13 -17.76 6.30
CA ASN A 265 0.39 -17.97 7.55
C ASN A 265 1.30 -17.67 8.75
N PHE A 266 2.44 -18.32 8.84
CA PHE A 266 3.49 -18.01 9.80
C PHE A 266 4.82 -18.55 9.25
N ASN A 267 5.90 -17.86 9.59
CA ASN A 267 7.24 -18.28 9.18
C ASN A 267 8.22 -18.00 10.33
N THR A 268 8.23 -18.91 11.31
CA THR A 268 9.04 -18.78 12.51
C THR A 268 10.53 -18.66 12.18
N MET A 269 11.01 -19.38 11.15
CA MET A 269 12.40 -19.28 10.71
C MET A 269 12.74 -17.88 10.19
N LYS A 270 11.84 -17.26 9.45
CA LYS A 270 12.01 -15.86 8.99
C LYS A 270 12.01 -14.90 10.17
N LEU A 271 11.11 -15.08 11.15
CA LEU A 271 11.03 -14.23 12.34
C LEU A 271 12.32 -14.30 13.17
N LEU A 272 12.89 -15.50 13.35
CA LEU A 272 14.14 -15.69 14.05
C LEU A 272 15.33 -15.11 13.26
N ALA A 273 15.45 -15.44 11.97
CA ALA A 273 16.55 -15.00 11.13
C ALA A 273 16.63 -13.48 10.92
N THR A 274 15.48 -12.80 10.91
CA THR A 274 15.41 -11.34 10.77
C THR A 274 15.54 -10.59 12.08
N GLY A 275 15.56 -11.28 13.21
CA GLY A 275 15.57 -10.67 14.55
C GLY A 275 14.27 -9.94 14.89
N ALA A 276 13.14 -10.34 14.27
CA ALA A 276 11.86 -9.69 14.49
C ALA A 276 11.30 -9.93 15.89
N LEU A 277 11.57 -11.08 16.49
CA LEU A 277 11.12 -11.43 17.84
C LEU A 277 12.01 -10.80 18.90
N ALA A 278 13.34 -10.89 18.72
CA ALA A 278 14.29 -10.23 19.57
C ALA A 278 15.54 -9.86 18.77
N SER A 279 16.16 -8.75 19.11
CA SER A 279 17.33 -8.26 18.42
C SER A 279 18.18 -7.38 19.33
N ARG A 280 19.44 -7.17 18.91
CA ARG A 280 20.42 -6.35 19.62
C ARG A 280 21.00 -5.32 18.67
N VAL A 281 21.13 -4.07 19.12
CA VAL A 281 21.96 -3.08 18.46
C VAL A 281 23.27 -2.92 19.19
N ASN A 282 24.37 -3.15 18.48
CA ASN A 282 25.70 -2.83 18.93
C ASN A 282 26.06 -1.42 18.40
N LYS A 283 26.02 -0.45 19.30
CA LYS A 283 26.26 0.95 19.00
C LYS A 283 27.68 1.36 19.34
N THR A 284 28.38 1.93 18.38
CA THR A 284 29.74 2.43 18.57
C THR A 284 29.74 3.94 18.39
N ASP A 285 30.07 4.66 19.45
CA ASP A 285 30.28 6.11 19.42
C ASP A 285 31.78 6.43 19.40
N LEU A 286 32.29 6.78 18.23
CA LEU A 286 33.69 7.07 18.03
C LEU A 286 34.16 8.35 18.72
N PHE A 287 33.27 9.34 18.89
CA PHE A 287 33.62 10.60 19.54
C PHE A 287 33.77 10.45 21.04
N ASN A 288 32.87 9.73 21.68
CA ASN A 288 32.91 9.49 23.12
C ASN A 288 33.65 8.19 23.50
N LYS A 289 34.14 7.44 22.50
CA LYS A 289 34.80 6.12 22.69
C LYS A 289 33.95 5.19 23.55
N ARG A 290 32.66 5.13 23.27
CA ARG A 290 31.68 4.26 23.96
C ARG A 290 31.20 3.16 23.04
N PHE A 291 31.01 2.01 23.64
CA PHE A 291 30.34 0.87 23.03
C PHE A 291 29.14 0.52 23.92
N GLU A 292 27.96 0.48 23.32
CA GLU A 292 26.71 0.19 24.02
C GLU A 292 25.98 -0.93 23.27
N ASN A 293 25.39 -1.85 24.04
CA ASN A 293 24.50 -2.89 23.53
C ASN A 293 23.10 -2.56 23.99
N ILE A 294 22.17 -2.51 23.06
CA ILE A 294 20.75 -2.27 23.34
C ILE A 294 20.01 -3.53 22.91
N ASP A 295 19.42 -4.21 23.88
CA ASP A 295 18.59 -5.39 23.66
C ASP A 295 17.13 -4.98 23.49
N PHE A 296 16.46 -5.67 22.58
CA PHE A 296 15.06 -5.44 22.28
C PHE A 296 14.33 -6.77 22.17
N LYS A 297 13.19 -6.87 22.84
CA LYS A 297 12.22 -7.96 22.69
C LYS A 297 10.88 -7.40 22.23
N TYR A 298 10.32 -8.00 21.18
CA TYR A 298 9.03 -7.56 20.65
C TYR A 298 7.91 -7.78 21.66
N SER A 299 7.93 -8.90 22.40
CA SER A 299 6.96 -9.22 23.45
C SER A 299 6.85 -8.14 24.52
N ASP A 300 7.98 -7.58 24.96
CA ASP A 300 8.02 -6.53 25.99
C ASP A 300 7.40 -5.21 25.50
N ASN A 301 7.54 -4.94 24.19
CA ASN A 301 7.07 -3.70 23.57
C ASN A 301 5.69 -3.84 22.91
N TYR A 302 5.16 -5.06 22.82
CA TYR A 302 3.91 -5.36 22.09
C TYR A 302 2.75 -4.48 22.53
N LYS A 303 2.58 -4.29 23.82
CA LYS A 303 1.47 -3.49 24.40
C LYS A 303 1.54 -1.99 24.09
N GLU A 304 2.69 -1.47 23.72
CA GLU A 304 2.88 -0.06 23.39
C GLU A 304 2.65 0.24 21.91
N LEU A 305 2.60 -0.81 21.07
CA LEU A 305 2.44 -0.69 19.63
C LEU A 305 0.97 -0.81 19.22
N HIS A 306 0.60 -0.16 18.12
CA HIS A 306 -0.72 -0.35 17.54
C HIS A 306 -0.73 -1.59 16.65
N HIS A 307 -1.79 -2.36 16.76
CA HIS A 307 -2.05 -3.57 15.98
C HIS A 307 -3.36 -3.43 15.22
N THR A 308 -3.58 -4.26 14.21
CA THR A 308 -4.80 -4.26 13.39
C THR A 308 -6.06 -4.49 14.23
N GLU A 309 -5.95 -5.22 15.33
CA GLU A 309 -7.05 -5.61 16.21
C GLU A 309 -7.51 -4.50 17.18
N HIS A 310 -6.84 -3.37 17.21
CA HIS A 310 -7.26 -2.23 18.01
C HIS A 310 -8.55 -1.62 17.46
N ASP A 311 -9.59 -1.60 18.27
CA ASP A 311 -10.90 -1.01 17.95
C ASP A 311 -10.92 0.53 17.98
N GLY A 312 -9.81 1.14 18.43
CA GLY A 312 -9.70 2.59 18.60
C GLY A 312 -10.29 3.14 19.89
N SER A 313 -10.94 2.31 20.71
CA SER A 313 -11.48 2.73 22.02
C SER A 313 -10.40 2.90 23.09
N GLY A 314 -9.17 2.54 22.81
CA GLY A 314 -8.07 2.48 23.76
C GLY A 314 -8.15 1.27 24.70
N ALA A 315 -9.23 0.54 24.68
CA ALA A 315 -9.34 -0.75 25.35
C ALA A 315 -8.63 -1.79 24.47
N ARG A 316 -7.53 -2.33 24.96
CA ARG A 316 -6.90 -3.50 24.35
C ARG A 316 -7.70 -4.71 24.77
N GLU A 317 -8.51 -5.26 23.87
CA GLU A 317 -8.89 -6.65 24.05
C GLU A 317 -7.60 -7.47 24.14
N GLU A 318 -7.53 -8.35 25.12
CA GLU A 318 -6.45 -9.35 25.18
C GLU A 318 -6.64 -10.23 23.95
N THR A 319 -5.92 -9.89 22.90
CA THR A 319 -5.99 -10.62 21.65
C THR A 319 -5.51 -12.04 21.88
N LYS A 320 -6.26 -12.99 21.35
CA LYS A 320 -5.92 -14.42 21.41
C LYS A 320 -4.58 -14.74 20.70
N MET A 321 -4.09 -13.82 19.87
CA MET A 321 -2.72 -13.79 19.35
C MET A 321 -1.87 -12.89 20.25
N ALA A 322 -1.62 -13.33 21.48
CA ALA A 322 -0.54 -12.78 22.28
C ALA A 322 0.75 -12.74 21.45
N ALA A 323 1.67 -11.84 21.82
CA ALA A 323 3.01 -11.82 21.23
C ALA A 323 3.46 -13.25 20.90
N PRO A 324 4.08 -13.50 19.74
CA PRO A 324 4.41 -14.85 19.28
C PRO A 324 5.53 -15.47 20.13
N VAL A 325 5.27 -15.62 21.40
CA VAL A 325 6.16 -16.16 22.41
C VAL A 325 5.66 -17.57 22.71
N TYR A 326 6.19 -18.54 21.98
CA TYR A 326 5.84 -19.92 22.18
C TYR A 326 6.96 -20.62 22.97
N PRO A 327 6.63 -21.40 24.01
CA PRO A 327 7.64 -22.22 24.67
C PRO A 327 8.18 -23.27 23.69
N PHE A 328 9.48 -23.31 23.55
CA PHE A 328 10.16 -24.36 22.81
C PHE A 328 10.25 -25.65 23.65
N ARG A 329 10.70 -26.77 23.07
CA ARG A 329 10.74 -28.07 23.73
C ARG A 329 11.47 -28.09 25.10
N ASP A 330 12.44 -27.20 25.29
CA ASP A 330 13.20 -27.04 26.53
C ASP A 330 12.61 -25.97 27.48
N GLY A 331 11.43 -25.44 27.16
CA GLY A 331 10.78 -24.39 27.95
C GLY A 331 11.26 -22.97 27.71
N ARG A 332 12.28 -22.77 26.87
CA ARG A 332 12.70 -21.40 26.48
C ARG A 332 11.68 -20.79 25.56
N GLN A 333 11.53 -19.49 25.64
CA GLN A 333 10.69 -18.73 24.73
C GLN A 333 11.42 -18.51 23.39
N LEU A 334 10.69 -18.41 22.28
CA LEU A 334 11.30 -18.19 20.97
C LEU A 334 12.04 -16.85 20.89
N ASP A 335 11.57 -15.83 21.58
CA ASP A 335 12.24 -14.54 21.66
C ASP A 335 13.53 -14.57 22.49
N ASP A 336 13.71 -15.53 23.39
CA ASP A 336 15.00 -15.79 24.06
C ASP A 336 16.02 -16.49 23.14
N MET A 337 15.56 -17.09 22.05
CA MET A 337 16.39 -17.81 21.08
C MET A 337 16.77 -16.95 19.86
N ALA A 338 16.12 -15.81 19.66
CA ALA A 338 16.38 -14.94 18.52
C ALA A 338 17.62 -14.06 18.79
N GLU A 339 18.55 -14.04 17.86
CA GLU A 339 19.83 -13.29 17.96
C GLU A 339 20.04 -12.37 16.73
N GLY A 340 19.05 -11.56 16.38
CA GLY A 340 19.25 -10.53 15.36
C GLY A 340 20.23 -9.46 15.87
N THR A 341 21.38 -9.28 15.22
CA THR A 341 22.37 -8.27 15.61
C THR A 341 22.51 -7.20 14.53
N PHE A 342 22.32 -5.94 14.93
CA PHE A 342 22.53 -4.78 14.08
C PHE A 342 23.77 -3.99 14.56
N LEU A 343 24.61 -3.60 13.63
CA LEU A 343 25.76 -2.74 13.91
C LEU A 343 25.43 -1.30 13.52
N MET A 344 25.66 -0.38 14.43
CA MET A 344 25.38 1.01 14.20
C MET A 344 26.52 1.91 14.69
N SER A 345 26.98 2.80 13.83
CA SER A 345 27.80 3.93 14.22
C SER A 345 26.92 5.12 14.53
N SER A 346 26.99 5.64 15.73
CA SER A 346 26.15 6.73 16.19
C SER A 346 26.94 7.70 17.05
N ASN A 347 26.53 8.98 17.00
CA ASN A 347 27.06 10.02 17.85
C ASN A 347 26.01 10.37 18.90
N THR A 348 26.34 10.16 20.17
CA THR A 348 25.44 10.49 21.29
C THR A 348 25.35 11.97 21.58
N LYS A 349 26.34 12.77 21.13
CA LYS A 349 26.32 14.22 21.31
C LYS A 349 25.86 14.92 20.06
N LYS A 350 25.10 15.99 20.26
CA LYS A 350 24.78 16.92 19.19
C LYS A 350 26.08 17.46 18.57
N LEU A 351 26.26 17.19 17.28
CA LEU A 351 27.36 17.80 16.51
C LEU A 351 27.07 19.26 16.17
N HIS A 352 25.77 19.64 16.26
CA HIS A 352 25.31 20.99 15.95
C HIS A 352 24.17 21.35 16.92
N ASN A 353 24.16 22.59 17.41
CA ASN A 353 23.17 23.03 18.39
C ASN A 353 21.74 23.12 17.82
N ASP A 354 21.61 23.36 16.52
CA ASP A 354 20.32 23.59 15.85
C ASP A 354 19.66 22.33 15.32
N PHE A 355 20.35 21.18 15.35
CA PHE A 355 19.81 19.93 14.80
C PHE A 355 19.79 18.82 15.83
N ASP A 356 18.71 18.07 15.83
CA ASP A 356 18.57 16.91 16.70
C ASP A 356 19.42 15.74 16.18
N THR A 357 20.13 15.10 17.10
CA THR A 357 20.67 13.77 16.85
C THR A 357 19.51 12.80 16.73
N VAL A 358 19.63 11.86 15.84
CA VAL A 358 18.62 10.81 15.65
C VAL A 358 18.73 9.82 16.81
N PRO A 359 17.79 9.76 17.77
CA PRO A 359 17.68 8.62 18.67
C PRO A 359 17.05 7.49 17.84
N SER A 360 17.84 6.79 17.06
CA SER A 360 17.34 5.88 16.05
C SER A 360 17.46 4.43 16.45
N GLU A 361 18.21 4.17 17.51
CA GLU A 361 18.57 2.81 17.89
C GLU A 361 17.32 2.00 18.27
N ASP A 362 16.59 2.47 19.27
CA ASP A 362 15.36 1.81 19.74
C ASP A 362 14.30 1.73 18.65
N LYS A 363 14.26 2.76 17.79
CA LYS A 363 13.24 2.87 16.74
C LYS A 363 13.54 1.98 15.52
N LEU A 364 14.81 1.73 15.25
CA LEU A 364 15.20 0.78 14.20
C LEU A 364 14.68 -0.62 14.49
N LEU A 365 14.84 -1.07 15.73
CA LEU A 365 14.43 -2.41 16.16
C LEU A 365 12.92 -2.57 16.12
N VAL A 366 12.17 -1.60 16.67
CA VAL A 366 10.70 -1.57 16.61
C VAL A 366 10.20 -1.62 15.16
N ARG A 367 10.77 -0.78 14.29
CA ARG A 367 10.39 -0.76 12.86
C ARG A 367 10.64 -2.10 12.19
N ASN A 368 11.82 -2.68 12.39
CA ASN A 368 12.17 -3.99 11.81
C ASN A 368 11.18 -5.06 12.23
N SER A 369 10.86 -5.11 13.52
CA SER A 369 9.91 -6.08 14.06
C SER A 369 8.51 -5.87 13.49
N GLN A 370 8.01 -4.63 13.46
CA GLN A 370 6.69 -4.34 12.89
C GLN A 370 6.60 -4.69 11.40
N GLU A 371 7.59 -4.32 10.59
CA GLU A 371 7.59 -4.63 9.14
C GLU A 371 7.54 -6.14 8.88
N VAL A 372 8.32 -6.92 9.62
CA VAL A 372 8.35 -8.37 9.47
C VAL A 372 7.07 -9.02 10.02
N MET A 373 6.54 -8.50 11.13
CA MET A 373 5.31 -9.04 11.72
C MET A 373 4.07 -8.78 10.84
N PHE A 374 3.95 -7.61 10.19
CA PHE A 374 2.88 -7.36 9.21
C PHE A 374 2.96 -8.29 8.00
N ASP A 375 4.16 -8.75 7.68
CA ASP A 375 4.38 -9.72 6.60
C ASP A 375 4.20 -11.19 7.05
N SER A 376 4.00 -11.46 8.34
CA SER A 376 3.92 -12.83 8.87
C SER A 376 2.61 -13.54 8.52
N PHE A 377 1.53 -12.78 8.34
CA PHE A 377 0.26 -13.31 7.88
C PHE A 377 -0.26 -12.51 6.69
N LYS A 378 -0.45 -13.18 5.56
CA LYS A 378 -0.97 -12.57 4.33
C LYS A 378 -2.09 -13.39 3.72
N MET A 379 -3.19 -12.74 3.41
CA MET A 379 -4.32 -13.33 2.74
C MET A 379 -4.66 -12.53 1.48
N ARG A 380 -4.98 -13.23 0.41
CA ARG A 380 -5.53 -12.65 -0.82
C ARG A 380 -7.01 -12.93 -0.88
N LEU A 381 -7.80 -11.89 -1.07
CA LEU A 381 -9.25 -11.97 -1.25
C LEU A 381 -9.60 -11.64 -2.69
N ASN A 382 -10.56 -12.36 -3.25
CA ASN A 382 -11.25 -11.98 -4.48
C ASN A 382 -12.62 -11.45 -4.10
N LEU A 383 -12.86 -10.19 -4.44
CA LEU A 383 -14.07 -9.45 -4.10
C LEU A 383 -14.73 -8.96 -5.39
N PRO A 384 -16.04 -8.71 -5.38
CA PRO A 384 -16.68 -7.89 -6.41
C PRO A 384 -15.98 -6.54 -6.54
N GLY A 385 -15.96 -5.94 -7.72
CA GLY A 385 -15.29 -4.67 -7.97
C GLY A 385 -15.80 -3.57 -7.03
N PHE A 386 -14.88 -2.93 -6.31
CA PHE A 386 -15.21 -1.92 -5.31
C PHE A 386 -14.09 -0.88 -5.19
N THR A 387 -14.38 0.39 -5.50
CA THR A 387 -13.40 1.48 -5.46
C THR A 387 -13.34 2.22 -4.13
N GLY A 388 -14.18 1.88 -3.17
CA GLY A 388 -14.19 2.51 -1.85
C GLY A 388 -13.03 2.12 -0.94
N LEU A 389 -12.27 1.08 -1.28
CA LEU A 389 -11.11 0.60 -0.52
C LEU A 389 -9.82 1.06 -1.22
N SER A 390 -8.80 1.41 -0.44
CA SER A 390 -7.49 1.81 -0.94
C SER A 390 -6.38 1.20 -0.08
N VAL A 391 -5.18 1.17 -0.61
CA VAL A 391 -4.00 0.74 0.14
C VAL A 391 -3.77 1.64 1.36
N GLY A 392 -3.41 1.02 2.49
CA GLY A 392 -3.29 1.70 3.78
C GLY A 392 -4.60 1.79 4.59
N ASP A 393 -5.75 1.39 4.01
CA ASP A 393 -7.00 1.28 4.75
C ASP A 393 -7.03 -0.03 5.55
N ILE A 394 -7.88 -0.08 6.58
CA ILE A 394 -8.17 -1.29 7.34
C ILE A 394 -9.53 -1.84 6.92
N CYS A 395 -9.61 -3.15 6.72
CA CYS A 395 -10.87 -3.85 6.49
C CYS A 395 -11.08 -4.95 7.53
N SER A 396 -12.33 -5.29 7.78
CA SER A 396 -12.72 -6.46 8.61
C SER A 396 -13.07 -7.62 7.71
N VAL A 397 -12.54 -8.79 8.04
CA VAL A 397 -12.77 -10.04 7.30
C VAL A 397 -13.38 -11.07 8.24
N GLU A 398 -14.47 -11.70 7.83
CA GLU A 398 -15.13 -12.77 8.57
C GLU A 398 -15.12 -14.05 7.73
N ILE A 399 -14.50 -15.08 8.26
CA ILE A 399 -14.41 -16.40 7.64
C ILE A 399 -15.04 -17.40 8.59
N PRO A 400 -16.12 -18.10 8.20
CA PRO A 400 -16.72 -19.12 9.02
C PRO A 400 -15.77 -20.31 9.27
N LEU A 401 -15.89 -20.93 10.43
CA LEU A 401 -15.22 -22.19 10.73
C LEU A 401 -15.60 -23.28 9.73
N TYR A 402 -14.65 -24.09 9.34
CA TYR A 402 -14.84 -25.19 8.39
C TYR A 402 -15.48 -26.41 9.02
N GLU A 403 -15.56 -26.48 10.34
CA GLU A 403 -16.20 -27.60 11.06
C GLU A 403 -17.72 -27.42 11.08
N GLN A 404 -18.44 -28.50 10.77
CA GLN A 404 -19.88 -28.57 10.93
C GLN A 404 -20.23 -28.58 12.44
N VAL A 405 -20.30 -27.41 13.02
CA VAL A 405 -20.89 -27.22 14.33
C VAL A 405 -22.40 -27.09 14.14
N ASN A 406 -23.14 -27.71 15.04
CA ASN A 406 -24.60 -27.89 15.10
C ASN A 406 -25.42 -26.77 14.41
N LYS A 407 -26.48 -27.20 13.73
CA LYS A 407 -27.46 -26.35 13.02
C LYS A 407 -27.86 -25.12 13.83
N GLY A 408 -27.37 -23.95 13.41
CA GLY A 408 -27.93 -22.68 13.89
C GLY A 408 -26.99 -21.47 13.81
N ASP A 409 -25.80 -21.56 14.37
CA ASP A 409 -24.88 -20.43 14.41
C ASP A 409 -23.57 -20.73 13.64
N LEU A 410 -23.22 -19.87 12.71
CA LEU A 410 -21.93 -19.89 12.01
C LEU A 410 -20.88 -19.30 12.96
N ASP A 411 -20.16 -20.15 13.68
CA ASP A 411 -18.98 -19.70 14.42
C ASP A 411 -17.90 -19.21 13.44
N MET A 412 -17.31 -18.06 13.74
CA MET A 412 -16.26 -17.50 12.94
C MET A 412 -14.90 -18.07 13.34
N ASP A 413 -14.06 -18.34 12.35
CA ASP A 413 -12.70 -18.80 12.58
C ASP A 413 -11.92 -17.73 13.36
N PRO A 414 -11.47 -18.01 14.60
CA PRO A 414 -10.81 -17.03 15.45
C PRO A 414 -9.41 -16.66 14.97
N TYR A 415 -8.82 -17.43 14.04
CA TYR A 415 -7.48 -17.18 13.50
C TYR A 415 -7.49 -16.44 12.18
N LEU A 416 -8.54 -16.63 11.38
CA LEU A 416 -8.67 -16.05 10.04
C LEU A 416 -9.59 -14.82 10.02
N SER A 417 -10.51 -14.73 10.97
CA SER A 417 -11.40 -13.58 11.09
C SER A 417 -10.75 -12.48 11.92
N GLY A 418 -10.88 -11.22 11.47
CA GLY A 418 -10.29 -10.07 12.16
C GLY A 418 -10.09 -8.87 11.24
N ARG A 419 -9.29 -7.94 11.68
CA ARG A 419 -8.96 -6.71 10.94
C ARG A 419 -7.66 -6.88 10.18
N TYR A 420 -7.63 -6.41 8.95
CA TYR A 420 -6.48 -6.51 8.06
C TYR A 420 -6.12 -5.16 7.48
N LEU A 421 -4.82 -4.88 7.43
CA LEU A 421 -4.28 -3.75 6.68
C LEU A 421 -4.22 -4.12 5.19
N VAL A 422 -4.81 -3.29 4.36
CA VAL A 422 -4.79 -3.46 2.90
C VAL A 422 -3.42 -3.04 2.37
N SER A 423 -2.60 -4.02 2.01
CA SER A 423 -1.24 -3.78 1.49
C SER A 423 -1.18 -3.70 -0.02
N LYS A 424 -2.11 -4.34 -0.74
CA LYS A 424 -2.14 -4.36 -2.20
C LYS A 424 -3.56 -4.51 -2.73
N ILE A 425 -3.89 -3.75 -3.76
CA ILE A 425 -5.14 -3.88 -4.51
C ILE A 425 -4.82 -4.08 -5.98
N THR A 426 -5.58 -4.96 -6.62
CA THR A 426 -5.58 -5.13 -8.07
C THR A 426 -7.01 -4.99 -8.56
N HIS A 427 -7.30 -3.90 -9.27
CA HIS A 427 -8.55 -3.75 -10.00
C HIS A 427 -8.44 -4.42 -11.34
N LYS A 428 -9.39 -5.32 -11.63
CA LYS A 428 -9.54 -5.98 -12.94
C LYS A 428 -10.86 -5.57 -13.54
N ILE A 429 -10.79 -4.99 -14.71
CA ILE A 429 -11.95 -4.49 -15.46
C ILE A 429 -11.91 -5.09 -16.84
N ASN A 430 -13.03 -5.67 -17.28
CA ASN A 430 -13.24 -6.17 -18.64
C ASN A 430 -14.25 -5.23 -19.31
N PRO A 431 -13.78 -4.25 -20.13
CA PRO A 431 -14.63 -3.24 -20.75
C PRO A 431 -15.71 -3.79 -21.66
#